data_7619c8fb07e8339db375b7af4a96d061
#
_entry.id   7619c8fb07e8339db375b7af4a96d061
#
_cell.length_a   1.000
_cell.length_b   1.000
_cell.length_c   1.000
_cell.angle_alpha   90.00
_cell.angle_beta   90.00
_cell.angle_gamma   90.00
#
_symmetry.space_group_name_H-M   'P 1'
#
loop_
_entity.id
_entity.type
_entity.pdbx_description
1 polymer ?
#
loop_
_entity_poly.entity_id
_entity_poly.type
_entity_poly.pdbx_seq_one_letter_code
_entity_poly.pdbx_strand_id
1 'polypeptide(L)'
;TRYGSSAASDVYKRQCLGYDGVVGIGGCDKNMPGVIIGLARLNRPSLFIYGGSIRPSEQNTDYVTVCEKTGEFSKGSISEEELISVEKVSVVGPGSCGGMYTANTMASAIEALGMSLPGSSSQDAVSDDKKNDCINTGSAIRNLLEKDIKPSDIMTKEAFENAITVVIALGGSTNAVLHLIAMAHAINVDLDLDDFTRIGKRVPVVADIKPFGENYMSSLNEVGGIQPLMKMLLDADLLHGDCLTVSGKTISENLSEVDPYPKNQTIIREISNPIKSSSHLRILYGNLAPEGAVAKITGNEGLKFTGTAKVFDSEEDGNEAIQNNLINEGDVVVIRYEGPKGGPGMREMLKPTSAIMGQGLGDKVAFITDGRFSGGTHGFVVGHISPEAYAVSYTHLRAHETMVD
;
A
#
# COMPACT_ATOMS: atom_id res chain seq x y z
N THR A 1 13.29 -11.46 6.01
CA THR A 1 12.02 -10.88 5.52
C THR A 1 11.59 -11.57 4.23
N ARG A 2 10.26 -11.76 4.00
CA ARG A 2 9.73 -12.41 2.77
C ARG A 2 10.16 -11.70 1.49
N TYR A 3 10.36 -10.39 1.51
CA TYR A 3 10.91 -9.63 0.38
C TYR A 3 12.33 -10.06 0.00
N GLY A 4 13.20 -10.19 0.98
CA GLY A 4 14.60 -10.52 0.75
C GLY A 4 14.78 -11.89 0.11
N SER A 5 14.03 -12.91 0.54
CA SER A 5 14.12 -14.26 0.00
C SER A 5 13.56 -14.35 -1.43
N SER A 6 12.43 -13.72 -1.71
CA SER A 6 11.80 -13.73 -3.04
C SER A 6 12.68 -12.98 -4.05
N ALA A 7 13.08 -11.74 -3.74
CA ALA A 7 13.97 -10.95 -4.60
C ALA A 7 15.33 -11.62 -4.81
N ALA A 8 15.95 -12.18 -3.77
CA ALA A 8 17.23 -12.87 -3.88
C ALA A 8 17.13 -14.13 -4.75
N SER A 9 16.06 -14.93 -4.61
CA SER A 9 15.85 -16.10 -5.45
C SER A 9 15.69 -15.73 -6.91
N ASP A 10 14.94 -14.68 -7.22
CA ASP A 10 14.74 -14.21 -8.60
C ASP A 10 16.04 -13.68 -9.20
N VAL A 11 16.80 -12.86 -8.49
CA VAL A 11 18.10 -12.35 -8.95
C VAL A 11 19.06 -13.50 -9.24
N TYR A 12 19.22 -14.45 -8.29
CA TYR A 12 20.12 -15.59 -8.45
C TYR A 12 19.76 -16.44 -9.67
N LYS A 13 18.50 -16.85 -9.81
CA LYS A 13 18.05 -17.69 -10.93
C LYS A 13 18.29 -17.00 -12.27
N ARG A 14 18.01 -15.72 -12.38
CA ARG A 14 18.11 -14.96 -13.63
C ARG A 14 19.54 -14.66 -14.01
N GLN A 15 20.41 -14.38 -13.05
CA GLN A 15 21.85 -14.23 -13.29
C GLN A 15 22.47 -15.52 -13.81
N CYS A 16 22.11 -16.67 -13.23
CA CYS A 16 22.61 -17.98 -13.68
C CYS A 16 22.12 -18.35 -15.09
N LEU A 17 20.92 -17.91 -15.50
CA LEU A 17 20.34 -18.24 -16.80
C LEU A 17 20.69 -17.23 -17.90
N GLY A 18 21.30 -16.08 -17.56
CA GLY A 18 21.80 -15.10 -18.52
C GLY A 18 20.72 -14.41 -19.36
N TYR A 19 19.52 -14.21 -18.82
CA TYR A 19 18.45 -13.51 -19.55
C TYR A 19 18.78 -12.02 -19.78
N ASP A 20 18.52 -11.55 -20.99
CA ASP A 20 18.75 -10.16 -21.40
C ASP A 20 17.64 -9.21 -20.92
N GLY A 21 16.40 -9.71 -20.84
CA GLY A 21 15.24 -8.95 -20.39
C GLY A 21 14.32 -9.75 -19.48
N VAL A 22 13.53 -9.06 -18.65
CA VAL A 22 12.67 -9.69 -17.65
C VAL A 22 11.31 -8.99 -17.54
N VAL A 23 10.25 -9.80 -17.54
CA VAL A 23 8.90 -9.35 -17.20
C VAL A 23 8.55 -9.86 -15.82
N GLY A 24 8.29 -8.95 -14.90
CA GLY A 24 7.81 -9.24 -13.55
C GLY A 24 6.29 -9.22 -13.50
N ILE A 25 5.66 -10.21 -12.88
CA ILE A 25 4.20 -10.26 -12.69
C ILE A 25 3.91 -10.29 -11.20
N GLY A 26 2.99 -9.44 -10.76
CA GLY A 26 2.57 -9.39 -9.37
C GLY A 26 1.13 -8.92 -9.21
N GLY A 27 0.51 -9.27 -8.08
CA GLY A 27 -0.89 -8.95 -7.85
C GLY A 27 -1.27 -8.80 -6.38
N CYS A 28 -0.31 -8.74 -5.46
CA CYS A 28 -0.63 -8.58 -4.05
C CYS A 28 0.44 -7.74 -3.32
N ASP A 29 0.07 -7.28 -2.16
CA ASP A 29 0.78 -6.41 -1.24
C ASP A 29 2.31 -6.63 -1.20
N LYS A 30 2.74 -7.84 -0.80
CA LYS A 30 4.16 -8.12 -0.57
C LYS A 30 4.91 -8.58 -1.81
N ASN A 31 4.24 -9.21 -2.76
CA ASN A 31 4.94 -9.75 -3.90
C ASN A 31 5.30 -8.66 -4.93
N MET A 32 4.49 -7.63 -5.08
CA MET A 32 4.78 -6.54 -6.01
C MET A 32 6.07 -5.78 -5.67
N PRO A 33 6.25 -5.23 -4.47
CA PRO A 33 7.53 -4.62 -4.11
C PRO A 33 8.69 -5.62 -4.12
N GLY A 34 8.45 -6.90 -3.78
CA GLY A 34 9.46 -7.95 -3.89
C GLY A 34 9.92 -8.19 -5.32
N VAL A 35 9.01 -8.19 -6.30
CA VAL A 35 9.34 -8.29 -7.73
C VAL A 35 10.12 -7.05 -8.18
N ILE A 36 9.66 -5.83 -7.86
CA ILE A 36 10.37 -4.60 -8.23
C ILE A 36 11.79 -4.57 -7.64
N ILE A 37 11.97 -4.96 -6.37
CA ILE A 37 13.30 -5.10 -5.75
C ILE A 37 14.17 -6.11 -6.52
N GLY A 38 13.59 -7.21 -6.98
CA GLY A 38 14.28 -8.19 -7.83
C GLY A 38 14.72 -7.60 -9.16
N LEU A 39 13.83 -6.89 -9.87
CA LEU A 39 14.11 -6.22 -11.13
C LEU A 39 15.18 -5.11 -10.96
N ALA A 40 15.06 -4.30 -9.91
CA ALA A 40 16.01 -3.24 -9.57
C ALA A 40 17.44 -3.79 -9.34
N ARG A 41 17.58 -4.84 -8.53
CA ARG A 41 18.86 -5.48 -8.25
C ARG A 41 19.47 -6.19 -9.46
N LEU A 42 18.63 -6.76 -10.31
CA LEU A 42 19.06 -7.38 -11.55
C LEU A 42 19.57 -6.34 -12.56
N ASN A 43 18.94 -5.18 -12.58
CA ASN A 43 19.24 -4.05 -13.45
C ASN A 43 19.44 -4.42 -14.93
N ARG A 44 18.51 -5.20 -15.47
CA ARG A 44 18.40 -5.53 -16.90
C ARG A 44 17.11 -4.91 -17.46
N PRO A 45 17.02 -4.68 -18.76
CA PRO A 45 15.76 -4.24 -19.39
C PRO A 45 14.59 -5.04 -18.85
N SER A 46 13.66 -4.38 -18.17
CA SER A 46 12.58 -5.05 -17.48
C SER A 46 11.38 -4.15 -17.25
N LEU A 47 10.22 -4.77 -17.14
CA LEU A 47 8.97 -4.10 -16.77
C LEU A 47 8.13 -4.98 -15.86
N PHE A 48 7.16 -4.35 -15.21
CA PHE A 48 6.23 -5.01 -14.31
C PHE A 48 4.82 -5.01 -14.90
N ILE A 49 4.09 -6.12 -14.71
CA ILE A 49 2.67 -6.24 -15.04
C ILE A 49 1.89 -6.50 -13.76
N TYR A 50 0.88 -5.69 -13.52
CA TYR A 50 -0.10 -5.93 -12.48
C TYR A 50 -1.13 -6.97 -12.91
N GLY A 51 -1.43 -7.95 -12.05
CA GLY A 51 -2.42 -9.00 -12.32
C GLY A 51 -3.87 -8.50 -12.39
N GLY A 52 -4.13 -7.27 -11.95
CA GLY A 52 -5.44 -6.63 -11.99
C GLY A 52 -6.26 -6.79 -10.71
N SER A 53 -7.27 -5.91 -10.55
CA SER A 53 -8.19 -5.90 -9.43
C SER A 53 -9.31 -6.91 -9.60
N ILE A 54 -9.84 -7.43 -8.47
CA ILE A 54 -11.12 -8.14 -8.46
C ILE A 54 -12.26 -7.15 -8.74
N ARG A 55 -13.25 -7.58 -9.50
CA ARG A 55 -14.51 -6.83 -9.63
C ARG A 55 -15.29 -6.86 -8.31
N PRO A 56 -15.95 -5.77 -7.92
CA PRO A 56 -16.80 -5.79 -6.73
C PRO A 56 -17.93 -6.80 -6.90
N SER A 57 -18.43 -7.32 -5.77
CA SER A 57 -19.62 -8.14 -5.75
C SER A 57 -20.86 -7.31 -6.07
N GLU A 58 -21.97 -7.97 -6.47
CA GLU A 58 -23.25 -7.30 -6.71
C GLU A 58 -23.78 -6.56 -5.47
N GLN A 59 -23.42 -7.03 -4.27
CA GLN A 59 -23.76 -6.40 -2.99
C GLN A 59 -22.77 -5.31 -2.56
N ASN A 60 -21.78 -5.00 -3.39
CA ASN A 60 -20.73 -4.01 -3.09
C ASN A 60 -19.94 -4.33 -1.80
N THR A 61 -19.70 -5.63 -1.54
CA THR A 61 -18.95 -6.17 -0.40
C THR A 61 -17.60 -6.69 -0.83
N ASP A 62 -16.66 -6.73 0.11
CA ASP A 62 -15.30 -7.24 -0.07
C ASP A 62 -14.78 -7.97 1.18
N TYR A 63 -13.50 -8.36 1.17
CA TYR A 63 -12.89 -9.05 2.30
C TYR A 63 -12.86 -8.21 3.59
N VAL A 64 -12.73 -6.89 3.48
CA VAL A 64 -12.78 -5.99 4.66
C VAL A 64 -14.15 -6.04 5.30
N THR A 65 -15.21 -6.02 4.48
CA THR A 65 -16.60 -6.19 4.94
C THR A 65 -16.79 -7.50 5.72
N VAL A 66 -16.21 -8.61 5.24
CA VAL A 66 -16.27 -9.90 5.97
C VAL A 66 -15.59 -9.80 7.34
N CYS A 67 -14.41 -9.17 7.40
CA CYS A 67 -13.70 -8.99 8.66
C CYS A 67 -14.48 -8.13 9.67
N GLU A 68 -15.14 -7.07 9.22
CA GLU A 68 -16.00 -6.23 10.07
C GLU A 68 -17.23 -7.01 10.56
N LYS A 69 -17.89 -7.76 9.68
CA LYS A 69 -19.01 -8.65 10.05
C LYS A 69 -18.60 -9.74 11.03
N THR A 70 -17.37 -10.24 10.97
CA THR A 70 -16.82 -11.14 12.00
C THR A 70 -16.74 -10.46 13.37
N GLY A 71 -16.38 -9.17 13.40
CA GLY A 71 -16.41 -8.37 14.63
C GLY A 71 -17.84 -8.18 15.18
N GLU A 72 -18.82 -7.88 14.31
CA GLU A 72 -20.23 -7.78 14.69
C GLU A 72 -20.78 -9.12 15.23
N PHE A 73 -20.39 -10.24 14.60
CA PHE A 73 -20.75 -11.59 15.06
C PHE A 73 -20.16 -11.90 16.43
N SER A 74 -18.89 -11.58 16.67
CA SER A 74 -18.26 -11.81 17.98
C SER A 74 -18.92 -11.02 19.11
N LYS A 75 -19.53 -9.87 18.79
CA LYS A 75 -20.33 -9.06 19.72
C LYS A 75 -21.75 -9.58 19.91
N GLY A 76 -22.20 -10.51 19.07
CA GLY A 76 -23.57 -11.00 19.06
C GLY A 76 -24.57 -10.07 18.38
N SER A 77 -24.13 -9.15 17.54
CA SER A 77 -24.97 -8.17 16.84
C SER A 77 -25.60 -8.73 15.56
N ILE A 78 -25.03 -9.80 15.00
CA ILE A 78 -25.55 -10.52 13.83
C ILE A 78 -25.53 -12.04 14.07
N SER A 79 -26.31 -12.79 13.30
CA SER A 79 -26.32 -14.25 13.34
C SER A 79 -25.21 -14.89 12.51
N GLU A 80 -24.94 -16.17 12.73
CA GLU A 80 -23.99 -16.96 11.92
C GLU A 80 -24.44 -17.06 10.46
N GLU A 81 -25.77 -17.23 10.23
CA GLU A 81 -26.33 -17.28 8.88
C GLU A 81 -26.09 -15.97 8.12
N GLU A 82 -26.18 -14.83 8.81
CA GLU A 82 -25.95 -13.53 8.24
C GLU A 82 -24.47 -13.35 7.88
N LEU A 83 -23.54 -13.72 8.75
CA LEU A 83 -22.10 -13.72 8.45
C LEU A 83 -21.78 -14.60 7.23
N ILE A 84 -22.25 -15.86 7.22
CA ILE A 84 -22.05 -16.80 6.12
C ILE A 84 -22.63 -16.23 4.79
N SER A 85 -23.75 -15.54 4.85
CA SER A 85 -24.35 -14.92 3.66
C SER A 85 -23.46 -13.86 3.02
N VAL A 86 -22.78 -13.05 3.85
CA VAL A 86 -21.81 -12.03 3.40
C VAL A 86 -20.53 -12.69 2.87
N GLU A 87 -19.99 -13.69 3.56
CA GLU A 87 -18.80 -14.43 3.10
C GLU A 87 -18.98 -15.00 1.68
N LYS A 88 -20.15 -15.58 1.38
CA LYS A 88 -20.43 -16.21 0.09
C LYS A 88 -20.41 -15.26 -1.11
N VAL A 89 -20.63 -13.96 -0.86
CA VAL A 89 -20.79 -12.97 -1.93
C VAL A 89 -19.66 -11.93 -2.00
N SER A 90 -18.74 -11.92 -1.04
CA SER A 90 -17.77 -10.83 -0.91
C SER A 90 -16.49 -11.00 -1.75
N VAL A 91 -16.11 -12.24 -2.11
CA VAL A 91 -14.90 -12.51 -2.93
C VAL A 91 -15.27 -13.49 -4.03
N VAL A 92 -15.77 -12.98 -5.14
CA VAL A 92 -16.49 -13.77 -6.16
C VAL A 92 -15.73 -13.95 -7.46
N GLY A 93 -14.45 -13.60 -7.54
CA GLY A 93 -13.70 -13.71 -8.79
C GLY A 93 -12.18 -13.62 -8.61
N PRO A 94 -11.41 -13.71 -9.70
CA PRO A 94 -9.97 -13.50 -9.68
C PRO A 94 -9.60 -12.03 -9.61
N GLY A 95 -8.43 -11.75 -9.04
CA GLY A 95 -7.86 -10.42 -8.92
C GLY A 95 -7.41 -10.09 -7.50
N SER A 96 -6.72 -8.98 -7.36
CA SER A 96 -6.34 -8.41 -6.06
C SER A 96 -7.52 -7.66 -5.45
N CYS A 97 -7.43 -7.32 -4.15
CA CYS A 97 -8.49 -6.57 -3.45
C CYS A 97 -8.92 -5.32 -4.24
N GLY A 98 -10.24 -5.08 -4.33
CA GLY A 98 -10.82 -4.07 -5.21
C GLY A 98 -10.70 -2.62 -4.73
N GLY A 99 -10.51 -2.38 -3.42
CA GLY A 99 -10.31 -1.02 -2.88
C GLY A 99 -8.89 -0.50 -3.09
N MET A 100 -8.64 0.77 -2.72
CA MET A 100 -7.30 1.38 -2.68
C MET A 100 -6.53 0.87 -1.43
N TYR A 101 -6.56 -0.44 -1.26
CA TYR A 101 -5.76 -1.18 -0.29
C TYR A 101 -4.33 -1.32 -0.81
N THR A 102 -3.48 -2.10 -0.13
CA THR A 102 -2.05 -2.10 -0.48
C THR A 102 -1.77 -2.60 -1.89
N ALA A 103 -2.53 -3.54 -2.43
CA ALA A 103 -2.34 -4.06 -3.79
C ALA A 103 -2.53 -2.96 -4.85
N ASN A 104 -3.68 -2.28 -4.89
CA ASN A 104 -3.93 -1.20 -5.84
C ASN A 104 -3.05 0.03 -5.58
N THR A 105 -2.74 0.32 -4.31
CA THR A 105 -1.76 1.37 -3.95
C THR A 105 -0.41 1.10 -4.60
N MET A 106 0.12 -0.12 -4.47
CA MET A 106 1.43 -0.45 -5.04
C MET A 106 1.40 -0.56 -6.56
N ALA A 107 0.32 -1.07 -7.14
CA ALA A 107 0.15 -1.06 -8.60
C ALA A 107 0.20 0.37 -9.16
N SER A 108 -0.56 1.29 -8.57
CA SER A 108 -0.58 2.71 -8.96
C SER A 108 0.78 3.39 -8.73
N ALA A 109 1.44 3.08 -7.61
CA ALA A 109 2.79 3.58 -7.32
C ALA A 109 3.82 3.10 -8.35
N ILE A 110 3.76 1.82 -8.75
CA ILE A 110 4.69 1.23 -9.72
C ILE A 110 4.44 1.82 -11.12
N GLU A 111 3.20 2.12 -11.49
CA GLU A 111 2.89 2.80 -12.74
C GLU A 111 3.40 4.25 -12.73
N ALA A 112 3.18 4.99 -11.65
CA ALA A 112 3.69 6.35 -11.49
C ALA A 112 5.22 6.41 -11.39
N LEU A 113 5.86 5.37 -10.85
CA LEU A 113 7.31 5.16 -10.87
C LEU A 113 7.85 4.92 -12.30
N GLY A 114 6.99 4.59 -13.25
CA GLY A 114 7.37 4.31 -14.63
C GLY A 114 7.71 2.84 -14.94
N MET A 115 7.55 1.90 -13.98
CA MET A 115 7.92 0.49 -14.14
C MET A 115 6.80 -0.40 -14.71
N SER A 116 5.58 0.11 -14.89
CA SER A 116 4.46 -0.51 -15.61
C SER A 116 4.06 0.28 -16.83
N LEU A 117 3.40 -0.36 -17.79
CA LEU A 117 2.81 0.34 -18.93
C LEU A 117 1.71 1.31 -18.46
N PRO A 118 1.52 2.43 -19.17
CA PRO A 118 0.44 3.37 -18.87
C PRO A 118 -0.94 2.69 -18.86
N GLY A 119 -1.72 2.92 -17.80
CA GLY A 119 -3.06 2.36 -17.59
C GLY A 119 -3.10 0.95 -17.01
N SER A 120 -1.95 0.29 -16.85
CA SER A 120 -1.87 -1.10 -16.36
C SER A 120 -2.43 -1.29 -14.94
N SER A 121 -2.25 -0.32 -14.05
CA SER A 121 -2.55 -0.46 -12.62
C SER A 121 -4.05 -0.46 -12.27
N SER A 122 -4.89 0.09 -13.15
CA SER A 122 -6.32 0.29 -12.86
C SER A 122 -7.21 -0.84 -13.35
N GLN A 123 -6.69 -1.73 -14.19
CA GLN A 123 -7.48 -2.72 -14.93
C GLN A 123 -7.96 -3.87 -14.06
N ASP A 124 -9.18 -4.34 -14.33
CA ASP A 124 -9.69 -5.57 -13.73
C ASP A 124 -8.93 -6.80 -14.26
N ALA A 125 -8.72 -7.78 -13.40
CA ALA A 125 -7.96 -8.99 -13.72
C ALA A 125 -8.54 -9.81 -14.90
N VAL A 126 -9.84 -9.69 -15.15
CA VAL A 126 -10.57 -10.43 -16.20
C VAL A 126 -10.98 -9.56 -17.38
N SER A 127 -10.48 -8.32 -17.46
CA SER A 127 -10.83 -7.40 -18.55
C SER A 127 -10.08 -7.70 -19.84
N ASP A 128 -10.63 -7.29 -20.97
CA ASP A 128 -9.94 -7.36 -22.25
C ASP A 128 -8.77 -6.37 -22.30
N ASP A 129 -8.87 -5.24 -21.59
CA ASP A 129 -7.77 -4.29 -21.44
C ASP A 129 -6.55 -4.95 -20.77
N LYS A 130 -6.77 -5.79 -19.73
CA LYS A 130 -5.69 -6.55 -19.09
C LYS A 130 -5.06 -7.58 -20.03
N LYS A 131 -5.85 -8.22 -20.89
CA LYS A 131 -5.31 -9.11 -21.92
C LYS A 131 -4.44 -8.35 -22.92
N ASN A 132 -4.91 -7.16 -23.37
CA ASN A 132 -4.17 -6.29 -24.27
C ASN A 132 -2.88 -5.77 -23.61
N ASP A 133 -2.91 -5.42 -22.34
CA ASP A 133 -1.74 -5.04 -21.55
C ASP A 133 -0.68 -6.14 -21.54
N CYS A 134 -1.10 -7.40 -21.32
CA CYS A 134 -0.21 -8.57 -21.41
C CYS A 134 0.38 -8.77 -22.81
N ILE A 135 -0.40 -8.55 -23.87
CA ILE A 135 0.08 -8.65 -25.26
C ILE A 135 1.09 -7.54 -25.55
N ASN A 136 0.80 -6.31 -25.14
CA ASN A 136 1.65 -5.14 -25.36
C ASN A 136 2.99 -5.23 -24.63
N THR A 137 3.07 -6.01 -23.57
CA THR A 137 4.32 -6.30 -22.85
C THR A 137 5.41 -6.87 -23.76
N GLY A 138 5.04 -7.69 -24.74
CA GLY A 138 6.00 -8.27 -25.69
C GLY A 138 6.70 -7.22 -26.55
N SER A 139 5.99 -6.20 -27.01
CA SER A 139 6.58 -5.08 -27.76
C SER A 139 7.34 -4.12 -26.84
N ALA A 140 6.84 -3.89 -25.62
CA ALA A 140 7.51 -3.05 -24.64
C ALA A 140 8.88 -3.59 -24.23
N ILE A 141 8.97 -4.88 -23.88
CA ILE A 141 10.26 -5.47 -23.49
C ILE A 141 11.27 -5.47 -24.66
N ARG A 142 10.81 -5.63 -25.88
CA ARG A 142 11.67 -5.50 -27.08
C ARG A 142 12.22 -4.09 -27.21
N ASN A 143 11.36 -3.06 -27.07
CA ASN A 143 11.78 -1.65 -27.11
C ASN A 143 12.81 -1.32 -26.01
N LEU A 144 12.61 -1.85 -24.78
CA LEU A 144 13.56 -1.67 -23.69
C LEU A 144 14.91 -2.31 -24.00
N LEU A 145 14.92 -3.50 -24.61
CA LEU A 145 16.15 -4.18 -25.04
C LEU A 145 16.88 -3.40 -26.14
N GLU A 146 16.15 -2.93 -27.15
CA GLU A 146 16.72 -2.15 -28.29
C GLU A 146 17.33 -0.81 -27.83
N LYS A 147 16.72 -0.18 -26.82
CA LYS A 147 17.17 1.10 -26.25
C LYS A 147 18.12 0.96 -25.05
N ASP A 148 18.38 -0.26 -24.59
CA ASP A 148 19.14 -0.59 -23.36
C ASP A 148 18.61 0.14 -22.12
N ILE A 149 17.27 0.35 -22.00
CA ILE A 149 16.64 1.02 -20.86
C ILE A 149 16.51 0.01 -19.70
N LYS A 150 17.06 0.38 -18.55
CA LYS A 150 17.13 -0.45 -17.33
C LYS A 150 16.35 0.18 -16.18
N PRO A 151 16.03 -0.57 -15.11
CA PRO A 151 15.43 -0.02 -13.90
C PRO A 151 16.16 1.20 -13.33
N SER A 152 17.51 1.24 -13.39
CA SER A 152 18.30 2.38 -12.92
C SER A 152 18.06 3.67 -13.71
N ASP A 153 17.60 3.58 -14.95
CA ASP A 153 17.31 4.75 -15.80
C ASP A 153 15.90 5.30 -15.51
N ILE A 154 15.01 4.49 -14.93
CA ILE A 154 13.62 4.79 -14.65
C ILE A 154 13.41 5.14 -13.18
N MET A 155 13.96 4.33 -12.26
CA MET A 155 13.71 4.42 -10.83
C MET A 155 14.59 5.49 -10.17
N THR A 156 14.47 6.74 -10.61
CA THR A 156 15.19 7.90 -10.06
C THR A 156 14.50 8.45 -8.80
N LYS A 157 15.12 9.38 -8.09
CA LYS A 157 14.52 10.07 -6.94
C LYS A 157 13.18 10.72 -7.32
N GLU A 158 13.15 11.43 -8.45
CA GLU A 158 11.98 12.11 -8.97
C GLU A 158 10.86 11.13 -9.32
N ALA A 159 11.19 9.96 -9.86
CA ALA A 159 10.23 8.91 -10.15
C ALA A 159 9.61 8.33 -8.86
N PHE A 160 10.39 8.17 -7.78
CA PHE A 160 9.85 7.81 -6.46
C PHE A 160 8.97 8.93 -5.88
N GLU A 161 9.31 10.19 -6.07
CA GLU A 161 8.45 11.33 -5.68
C GLU A 161 7.11 11.32 -6.43
N ASN A 162 7.11 10.97 -7.73
CA ASN A 162 5.89 10.75 -8.50
C ASN A 162 5.04 9.61 -7.90
N ALA A 163 5.66 8.50 -7.53
CA ALA A 163 4.96 7.39 -6.90
C ALA A 163 4.32 7.81 -5.55
N ILE A 164 5.04 8.53 -4.70
CA ILE A 164 4.52 9.06 -3.43
C ILE A 164 3.34 10.01 -3.69
N THR A 165 3.45 10.90 -4.67
CA THR A 165 2.42 11.87 -5.05
C THR A 165 1.13 11.15 -5.45
N VAL A 166 1.20 10.17 -6.33
CA VAL A 166 0.03 9.39 -6.77
C VAL A 166 -0.58 8.59 -5.63
N VAL A 167 0.23 7.95 -4.78
CA VAL A 167 -0.24 7.24 -3.58
C VAL A 167 -1.03 8.18 -2.66
N ILE A 168 -0.55 9.39 -2.42
CA ILE A 168 -1.23 10.36 -1.58
C ILE A 168 -2.53 10.84 -2.22
N ALA A 169 -2.51 11.19 -3.50
CA ALA A 169 -3.70 11.68 -4.22
C ALA A 169 -4.83 10.65 -4.24
N LEU A 170 -4.49 9.37 -4.32
CA LEU A 170 -5.43 8.24 -4.29
C LEU A 170 -5.91 7.83 -2.89
N GLY A 171 -5.36 8.38 -1.81
CA GLY A 171 -5.68 7.93 -0.45
C GLY A 171 -5.13 6.54 -0.12
N GLY A 172 -3.96 6.20 -0.64
CA GLY A 172 -3.37 4.87 -0.59
C GLY A 172 -2.97 4.37 0.80
N SER A 173 -2.49 3.14 0.84
CA SER A 173 -2.10 2.43 2.06
C SER A 173 -0.83 2.99 2.69
N THR A 174 -0.76 2.98 4.04
CA THR A 174 0.46 3.25 4.82
C THR A 174 1.63 2.34 4.43
N ASN A 175 1.35 1.13 3.95
CA ASN A 175 2.36 0.16 3.53
C ASN A 175 3.22 0.67 2.37
N ALA A 176 2.74 1.62 1.57
CA ALA A 176 3.53 2.24 0.51
C ALA A 176 4.78 2.94 1.05
N VAL A 177 4.75 3.49 2.27
CA VAL A 177 5.92 4.12 2.90
C VAL A 177 7.05 3.11 3.04
N LEU A 178 6.77 1.96 3.66
CA LEU A 178 7.74 0.88 3.82
C LEU A 178 8.23 0.34 2.46
N HIS A 179 7.30 0.14 1.54
CA HIS A 179 7.60 -0.51 0.26
C HIS A 179 8.43 0.37 -0.65
N LEU A 180 8.09 1.64 -0.79
CA LEU A 180 8.84 2.58 -1.65
C LEU A 180 10.25 2.81 -1.13
N ILE A 181 10.44 2.96 0.20
CA ILE A 181 11.77 3.05 0.81
C ILE A 181 12.60 1.78 0.53
N ALA A 182 12.00 0.59 0.68
CA ALA A 182 12.68 -0.67 0.39
C ALA A 182 13.06 -0.84 -1.09
N MET A 183 12.20 -0.38 -2.00
CA MET A 183 12.45 -0.38 -3.45
C MET A 183 13.56 0.62 -3.82
N ALA A 184 13.54 1.83 -3.26
CA ALA A 184 14.56 2.86 -3.46
C ALA A 184 15.94 2.39 -2.97
N HIS A 185 15.98 1.79 -1.76
CA HIS A 185 17.19 1.20 -1.22
C HIS A 185 17.79 0.10 -2.13
N ALA A 186 16.94 -0.69 -2.80
CA ALA A 186 17.39 -1.78 -3.68
C ALA A 186 18.16 -1.29 -4.93
N ILE A 187 18.00 -0.01 -5.30
CA ILE A 187 18.64 0.63 -6.44
C ILE A 187 19.51 1.83 -6.02
N ASN A 188 19.83 1.94 -4.73
CA ASN A 188 20.66 2.99 -4.14
C ASN A 188 20.14 4.43 -4.35
N VAL A 189 18.81 4.59 -4.36
CA VAL A 189 18.16 5.90 -4.32
C VAL A 189 17.90 6.27 -2.85
N ASP A 190 18.32 7.47 -2.47
CA ASP A 190 18.13 8.02 -1.12
C ASP A 190 16.69 8.52 -0.96
N LEU A 191 15.85 7.71 -0.33
CA LEU A 191 14.45 7.99 -0.01
C LEU A 191 14.19 7.71 1.47
N ASP A 192 13.66 8.68 2.19
CA ASP A 192 13.41 8.59 3.63
C ASP A 192 11.97 8.99 4.01
N LEU A 193 11.68 8.95 5.31
CA LEU A 193 10.36 9.30 5.86
C LEU A 193 10.02 10.78 5.67
N ASP A 194 11.02 11.67 5.64
CA ASP A 194 10.82 13.10 5.52
C ASP A 194 10.39 13.49 4.10
N ASP A 195 10.73 12.71 3.08
CA ASP A 195 10.21 12.88 1.72
C ASP A 195 8.68 12.77 1.69
N PHE A 196 8.12 11.77 2.39
CA PHE A 196 6.66 11.62 2.51
C PHE A 196 6.02 12.83 3.21
N THR A 197 6.67 13.36 4.24
CA THR A 197 6.22 14.57 4.93
C THR A 197 6.29 15.79 4.01
N ARG A 198 7.37 15.97 3.28
CA ARG A 198 7.60 17.10 2.36
C ARG A 198 6.58 17.11 1.23
N ILE A 199 6.43 15.98 0.54
CA ILE A 199 5.48 15.84 -0.58
C ILE A 199 4.04 15.95 -0.06
N GLY A 200 3.75 15.30 1.07
CA GLY A 200 2.42 15.28 1.68
C GLY A 200 1.86 16.63 2.10
N LYS A 201 2.71 17.64 2.31
CA LYS A 201 2.26 19.03 2.57
C LYS A 201 1.62 19.69 1.35
N ARG A 202 1.99 19.25 0.13
CA ARG A 202 1.57 19.86 -1.14
C ARG A 202 0.47 19.08 -1.86
N VAL A 203 0.43 17.76 -1.66
CA VAL A 203 -0.43 16.86 -2.41
C VAL A 203 -1.74 16.60 -1.65
N PRO A 204 -2.89 16.95 -2.23
CA PRO A 204 -4.20 16.66 -1.65
C PRO A 204 -4.63 15.22 -1.90
N VAL A 205 -5.60 14.73 -1.11
CA VAL A 205 -6.34 13.50 -1.40
C VAL A 205 -7.58 13.85 -2.23
N VAL A 206 -7.70 13.27 -3.41
CA VAL A 206 -8.76 13.61 -4.37
C VAL A 206 -9.66 12.41 -4.74
N ALA A 207 -9.24 11.17 -4.43
CA ALA A 207 -9.96 9.97 -4.85
C ALA A 207 -10.95 9.49 -3.77
N ASP A 208 -12.21 9.35 -4.18
CA ASP A 208 -13.28 8.75 -3.40
C ASP A 208 -13.30 7.23 -3.65
N ILE A 209 -12.29 6.54 -3.11
CA ILE A 209 -12.12 5.08 -3.25
C ILE A 209 -11.92 4.46 -1.86
N LYS A 210 -12.55 3.30 -1.61
CA LYS A 210 -12.39 2.56 -0.33
C LYS A 210 -10.91 2.33 0.02
N PRO A 211 -10.51 2.45 1.28
CA PRO A 211 -11.32 2.70 2.48
C PRO A 211 -11.57 4.18 2.78
N PHE A 212 -11.08 5.09 1.95
CA PHE A 212 -11.23 6.54 2.14
C PHE A 212 -12.58 7.06 1.67
N GLY A 213 -13.18 6.40 0.68
CA GLY A 213 -14.45 6.70 0.05
C GLY A 213 -15.31 5.46 -0.16
N GLU A 214 -16.25 5.55 -1.11
CA GLU A 214 -17.29 4.54 -1.34
C GLU A 214 -17.00 3.62 -2.54
N ASN A 215 -16.16 4.07 -3.49
CA ASN A 215 -15.95 3.40 -4.77
C ASN A 215 -14.82 2.35 -4.69
N TYR A 216 -14.74 1.51 -5.74
CA TYR A 216 -13.65 0.55 -5.95
C TYR A 216 -12.75 0.96 -7.14
N MET A 217 -11.62 0.28 -7.29
CA MET A 217 -10.68 0.52 -8.39
C MET A 217 -11.30 0.28 -9.76
N SER A 218 -12.21 -0.70 -9.89
CA SER A 218 -12.96 -0.95 -11.12
C SER A 218 -13.77 0.26 -11.57
N SER A 219 -14.41 0.99 -10.64
CA SER A 219 -15.14 2.21 -10.95
C SER A 219 -14.20 3.33 -11.43
N LEU A 220 -12.99 3.43 -10.86
CA LEU A 220 -11.98 4.35 -11.36
C LEU A 220 -11.52 3.96 -12.78
N ASN A 221 -11.36 2.66 -13.05
CA ASN A 221 -10.99 2.17 -14.37
C ASN A 221 -12.03 2.55 -15.45
N GLU A 222 -13.31 2.47 -15.13
CA GLU A 222 -14.42 2.85 -16.02
C GLU A 222 -14.38 4.31 -16.46
N VAL A 223 -13.80 5.20 -15.66
CA VAL A 223 -13.69 6.64 -15.98
C VAL A 223 -12.31 7.05 -16.51
N GLY A 224 -11.39 6.09 -16.74
CA GLY A 224 -10.08 6.33 -17.35
C GLY A 224 -8.87 5.93 -16.50
N GLY A 225 -9.08 5.33 -15.33
CA GLY A 225 -8.01 4.85 -14.46
C GLY A 225 -7.20 5.98 -13.83
N ILE A 226 -5.90 5.73 -13.58
CA ILE A 226 -5.04 6.74 -12.94
C ILE A 226 -4.36 7.72 -13.94
N GLN A 227 -4.42 7.46 -15.24
CA GLN A 227 -3.75 8.30 -16.22
C GLN A 227 -4.28 9.75 -16.24
N PRO A 228 -5.61 10.02 -16.26
CA PRO A 228 -6.11 11.37 -16.14
C PRO A 228 -5.78 12.04 -14.79
N LEU A 229 -5.70 11.27 -13.69
CA LEU A 229 -5.23 11.79 -12.40
C LEU A 229 -3.77 12.25 -12.50
N MET A 230 -2.89 11.43 -13.08
CA MET A 230 -1.49 11.78 -13.27
C MET A 230 -1.35 13.05 -14.13
N LYS A 231 -2.18 13.19 -15.16
CA LYS A 231 -2.23 14.44 -15.96
C LYS A 231 -2.64 15.65 -15.13
N MET A 232 -3.70 15.54 -14.32
CA MET A 232 -4.13 16.61 -13.42
C MET A 232 -3.01 17.03 -12.44
N LEU A 233 -2.28 16.03 -11.90
CA LEU A 233 -1.16 16.27 -10.98
C LEU A 233 0.04 16.91 -11.70
N LEU A 234 0.32 16.51 -12.93
CA LEU A 234 1.36 17.12 -13.77
C LEU A 234 1.03 18.58 -14.11
N ASP A 235 -0.21 18.85 -14.54
CA ASP A 235 -0.69 20.21 -14.88
C ASP A 235 -0.68 21.16 -13.65
N ALA A 236 -0.67 20.58 -12.43
CA ALA A 236 -0.58 21.32 -11.17
C ALA A 236 0.86 21.41 -10.59
N ASP A 237 1.89 21.09 -11.36
CA ASP A 237 3.30 21.05 -10.93
C ASP A 237 3.54 20.15 -9.70
N LEU A 238 2.80 19.03 -9.59
CA LEU A 238 2.93 18.05 -8.53
C LEU A 238 3.64 16.76 -8.96
N LEU A 239 3.89 16.58 -10.27
CA LEU A 239 4.66 15.46 -10.82
C LEU A 239 5.86 15.94 -11.63
N HIS A 240 6.91 15.13 -11.64
CA HIS A 240 8.08 15.30 -12.49
C HIS A 240 7.82 14.65 -13.86
N GLY A 241 7.57 15.47 -14.87
CA GLY A 241 7.16 15.01 -16.19
C GLY A 241 8.28 14.38 -17.03
N ASP A 242 9.54 14.69 -16.73
CA ASP A 242 10.69 14.22 -17.50
C ASP A 242 11.17 12.81 -17.13
N CYS A 243 10.57 12.18 -16.11
CA CYS A 243 10.89 10.83 -15.70
C CYS A 243 10.61 9.83 -16.82
N LEU A 244 11.61 9.00 -17.15
CA LEU A 244 11.52 7.96 -18.16
C LEU A 244 10.64 6.79 -17.64
N THR A 245 9.97 6.09 -18.56
CA THR A 245 9.12 4.94 -18.23
C THR A 245 9.44 3.73 -19.10
N VAL A 246 8.88 2.57 -18.75
CA VAL A 246 9.01 1.32 -19.54
C VAL A 246 8.38 1.39 -20.93
N SER A 247 7.60 2.41 -21.26
CA SER A 247 7.14 2.67 -22.62
C SER A 247 8.27 3.17 -23.53
N GLY A 248 9.41 3.61 -22.94
CA GLY A 248 10.51 4.26 -23.62
C GLY A 248 10.23 5.74 -23.94
N LYS A 249 9.20 6.31 -23.30
CA LYS A 249 8.80 7.73 -23.31
C LYS A 249 8.82 8.25 -21.88
N THR A 250 8.82 9.58 -21.73
CA THR A 250 8.68 10.26 -20.45
C THR A 250 7.23 10.23 -19.96
N ILE A 251 7.02 10.58 -18.68
CA ILE A 251 5.68 10.76 -18.09
C ILE A 251 4.89 11.82 -18.89
N SER A 252 5.49 12.98 -19.17
CA SER A 252 4.82 14.05 -19.95
C SER A 252 4.43 13.58 -21.35
N GLU A 253 5.30 12.85 -22.04
CA GLU A 253 5.00 12.30 -23.37
C GLU A 253 3.86 11.29 -23.34
N ASN A 254 3.82 10.41 -22.33
CA ASN A 254 2.73 9.44 -22.16
C ASN A 254 1.39 10.14 -21.84
N LEU A 255 1.42 11.20 -21.05
CA LEU A 255 0.20 11.92 -20.62
C LEU A 255 -0.31 12.94 -21.65
N SER A 256 0.48 13.28 -22.68
CA SER A 256 0.12 14.31 -23.66
C SER A 256 -1.18 14.02 -24.41
N GLU A 257 -1.48 12.74 -24.68
CA GLU A 257 -2.65 12.30 -25.42
C GLU A 257 -3.77 11.76 -24.51
N VAL A 258 -3.62 11.86 -23.17
CA VAL A 258 -4.61 11.37 -22.22
C VAL A 258 -5.76 12.37 -22.11
N ASP A 259 -6.97 11.89 -22.31
CA ASP A 259 -8.19 12.67 -22.11
C ASP A 259 -8.44 12.96 -20.63
N PRO A 260 -9.03 14.13 -20.31
CA PRO A 260 -9.45 14.40 -18.92
C PRO A 260 -10.61 13.49 -18.51
N TYR A 261 -10.82 13.37 -17.20
CA TYR A 261 -11.98 12.64 -16.68
C TYR A 261 -13.31 13.16 -17.23
N PRO A 262 -14.32 12.29 -17.43
CA PRO A 262 -15.69 12.72 -17.77
C PRO A 262 -16.22 13.73 -16.75
N LYS A 263 -16.86 14.79 -17.21
CA LYS A 263 -17.33 15.91 -16.35
C LYS A 263 -18.35 15.51 -15.27
N ASN A 264 -19.07 14.41 -15.49
CA ASN A 264 -20.12 13.90 -14.59
C ASN A 264 -19.65 12.79 -13.64
N GLN A 265 -18.36 12.43 -13.64
CA GLN A 265 -17.83 11.46 -12.68
C GLN A 265 -17.66 12.12 -11.30
N THR A 266 -17.71 11.32 -10.24
CA THR A 266 -17.63 11.76 -8.84
C THR A 266 -16.48 11.09 -8.06
N ILE A 267 -15.75 10.19 -8.72
CA ILE A 267 -14.72 9.34 -8.08
C ILE A 267 -13.44 10.13 -7.79
N ILE A 268 -13.04 10.97 -8.75
CA ILE A 268 -11.87 11.85 -8.60
C ILE A 268 -12.36 13.30 -8.55
N ARG A 269 -12.04 13.98 -7.46
CA ARG A 269 -12.34 15.40 -7.28
C ARG A 269 -11.26 16.28 -7.92
N GLU A 270 -11.63 17.51 -8.24
CA GLU A 270 -10.69 18.53 -8.65
C GLU A 270 -9.66 18.84 -7.54
N ILE A 271 -8.42 19.14 -7.92
CA ILE A 271 -7.35 19.54 -6.97
C ILE A 271 -7.76 20.78 -6.15
N SER A 272 -8.55 21.67 -6.75
CA SER A 272 -9.10 22.86 -6.10
C SER A 272 -10.19 22.59 -5.06
N ASN A 273 -10.83 21.40 -5.12
CA ASN A 273 -11.87 20.96 -4.18
C ASN A 273 -11.65 19.52 -3.73
N PRO A 274 -10.55 19.22 -3.05
CA PRO A 274 -10.16 17.87 -2.69
C PRO A 274 -11.01 17.31 -1.53
N ILE A 275 -10.93 16.00 -1.31
CA ILE A 275 -11.47 15.35 -0.11
C ILE A 275 -10.70 15.83 1.13
N LYS A 276 -9.38 15.93 1.01
CA LYS A 276 -8.48 16.43 2.05
C LYS A 276 -7.38 17.26 1.40
N SER A 277 -7.12 18.44 1.95
CA SER A 277 -6.18 19.43 1.37
C SER A 277 -4.70 19.05 1.46
N SER A 278 -4.36 17.99 2.19
CA SER A 278 -2.99 17.50 2.34
C SER A 278 -3.01 15.99 2.57
N SER A 279 -1.85 15.35 2.58
CA SER A 279 -1.70 13.91 2.77
C SER A 279 -2.51 13.36 3.96
N HIS A 280 -3.07 12.19 3.76
CA HIS A 280 -3.64 11.33 4.79
C HIS A 280 -2.56 10.52 5.53
N LEU A 281 -1.38 10.35 4.93
CA LEU A 281 -0.23 9.71 5.56
C LEU A 281 0.50 10.74 6.42
N ARG A 282 0.77 10.38 7.67
CA ARG A 282 1.51 11.23 8.62
C ARG A 282 2.66 10.44 9.21
N ILE A 283 3.85 11.01 9.10
CA ILE A 283 5.02 10.51 9.82
C ILE A 283 5.01 11.15 11.21
N LEU A 284 5.12 10.32 12.24
CA LEU A 284 5.06 10.73 13.63
C LEU A 284 6.38 10.38 14.32
N TYR A 285 6.86 11.26 15.18
CA TYR A 285 8.03 11.07 16.01
C TYR A 285 7.68 11.30 17.49
N GLY A 286 8.29 10.55 18.37
CA GLY A 286 8.06 10.67 19.81
C GLY A 286 8.92 9.70 20.62
N ASN A 287 8.75 9.69 21.94
CA ASN A 287 9.53 8.83 22.83
C ASN A 287 9.31 7.32 22.59
N LEU A 288 8.13 6.93 22.08
CA LEU A 288 7.84 5.54 21.68
C LEU A 288 8.33 5.23 20.26
N ALA A 289 8.46 6.25 19.40
CA ALA A 289 8.86 6.12 18.01
C ALA A 289 9.94 7.16 17.66
N PRO A 290 11.14 7.10 18.26
CA PRO A 290 12.20 8.07 18.00
C PRO A 290 12.74 8.00 16.56
N GLU A 291 12.64 6.86 15.89
CA GLU A 291 13.03 6.67 14.49
C GLU A 291 11.84 6.80 13.53
N GLY A 292 10.66 7.09 14.06
CA GLY A 292 9.44 7.35 13.29
C GLY A 292 8.37 6.26 13.41
N ALA A 293 7.17 6.65 13.03
CA ALA A 293 6.00 5.80 12.87
C ALA A 293 5.09 6.37 11.78
N VAL A 294 4.17 5.57 11.25
CA VAL A 294 3.25 5.97 10.19
C VAL A 294 1.82 5.88 10.68
N ALA A 295 1.10 7.00 10.58
CA ALA A 295 -0.33 7.06 10.84
C ALA A 295 -1.12 7.33 9.55
N LYS A 296 -2.36 6.84 9.51
CA LYS A 296 -3.33 7.17 8.47
C LYS A 296 -4.41 8.05 9.10
N ILE A 297 -4.56 9.28 8.60
CA ILE A 297 -5.52 10.26 9.11
C ILE A 297 -6.57 10.52 8.04
N THR A 298 -7.74 9.91 8.16
CA THR A 298 -8.86 10.09 7.22
C THR A 298 -9.62 11.39 7.48
N GLY A 299 -9.61 11.88 8.72
CA GLY A 299 -10.24 13.13 9.16
C GLY A 299 -11.43 12.93 10.09
N ASN A 300 -11.90 11.70 10.25
CA ASN A 300 -13.03 11.35 11.12
C ASN A 300 -12.57 11.00 12.53
N GLU A 301 -11.31 10.62 12.72
CA GLU A 301 -10.75 10.09 13.97
C GLU A 301 -10.36 11.19 14.98
N GLY A 302 -10.16 12.42 14.49
CA GLY A 302 -9.55 13.49 15.29
C GLY A 302 -8.01 13.46 15.24
N LEU A 303 -7.37 14.40 15.93
CA LEU A 303 -5.90 14.60 15.89
C LEU A 303 -5.18 14.16 17.17
N LYS A 304 -5.91 13.71 18.19
CA LYS A 304 -5.35 13.33 19.48
C LYS A 304 -6.18 12.23 20.14
N PHE A 305 -5.50 11.23 20.66
CA PHE A 305 -6.07 10.20 21.51
C PHE A 305 -5.25 10.09 22.79
N THR A 306 -5.93 9.85 23.93
CA THR A 306 -5.30 9.60 25.23
C THR A 306 -6.06 8.47 25.89
N GLY A 307 -5.36 7.44 26.33
CA GLY A 307 -5.99 6.26 26.91
C GLY A 307 -5.05 5.38 27.70
N THR A 308 -5.59 4.31 28.26
CA THR A 308 -4.84 3.30 28.99
C THR A 308 -4.30 2.24 28.03
N ALA A 309 -2.98 2.00 28.08
CA ALA A 309 -2.35 0.99 27.23
C ALA A 309 -2.70 -0.44 27.69
N LYS A 310 -3.18 -1.25 26.74
CA LYS A 310 -3.30 -2.71 26.86
C LYS A 310 -2.30 -3.35 25.90
N VAL A 311 -1.27 -3.94 26.46
CA VAL A 311 -0.08 -4.43 25.71
C VAL A 311 -0.18 -5.92 25.50
N PHE A 312 0.04 -6.34 24.26
CA PHE A 312 0.04 -7.73 23.80
C PHE A 312 1.35 -8.02 23.05
N ASP A 313 1.89 -9.22 23.23
CA ASP A 313 3.16 -9.64 22.66
C ASP A 313 3.02 -10.39 21.33
N SER A 314 1.78 -10.51 20.83
CA SER A 314 1.47 -11.08 19.52
C SER A 314 0.13 -10.54 18.98
N GLU A 315 -0.07 -10.64 17.66
CA GLU A 315 -1.36 -10.39 17.02
C GLU A 315 -2.44 -11.34 17.55
N GLU A 316 -2.09 -12.61 17.80
CA GLU A 316 -2.98 -13.63 18.30
C GLU A 316 -3.56 -13.25 19.68
N ASP A 317 -2.70 -12.89 20.62
CA ASP A 317 -3.13 -12.48 21.98
C ASP A 317 -4.02 -11.23 21.94
N GLY A 318 -3.64 -10.26 21.12
CA GLY A 318 -4.43 -9.04 20.91
C GLY A 318 -5.81 -9.35 20.32
N ASN A 319 -5.86 -10.18 19.30
CA ASN A 319 -7.11 -10.59 18.66
C ASN A 319 -8.02 -11.40 19.59
N GLU A 320 -7.45 -12.33 20.39
CA GLU A 320 -8.18 -13.07 21.42
C GLU A 320 -8.80 -12.14 22.47
N ALA A 321 -8.05 -11.15 22.93
CA ALA A 321 -8.56 -10.14 23.88
C ALA A 321 -9.73 -9.33 23.29
N ILE A 322 -9.66 -8.95 22.02
CA ILE A 322 -10.74 -8.23 21.33
C ILE A 322 -11.97 -9.14 21.21
N GLN A 323 -11.82 -10.39 20.75
CA GLN A 323 -12.93 -11.32 20.58
C GLN A 323 -13.63 -11.65 21.92
N ASN A 324 -12.88 -11.68 23.01
CA ASN A 324 -13.42 -11.89 24.36
C ASN A 324 -13.96 -10.59 25.01
N ASN A 325 -14.11 -9.50 24.24
CA ASN A 325 -14.64 -8.21 24.71
C ASN A 325 -13.85 -7.62 25.90
N LEU A 326 -12.53 -7.83 25.95
CA LEU A 326 -11.66 -7.30 27.00
C LEU A 326 -11.16 -5.88 26.71
N ILE A 327 -11.41 -5.36 25.50
CA ILE A 327 -11.05 -4.01 25.10
C ILE A 327 -12.25 -3.09 25.31
N ASN A 328 -12.00 -1.94 25.97
CA ASN A 328 -13.04 -0.98 26.32
C ASN A 328 -12.79 0.38 25.65
N GLU A 329 -13.84 1.20 25.62
CA GLU A 329 -13.71 2.61 25.21
C GLU A 329 -12.63 3.33 26.04
N GLY A 330 -11.74 4.06 25.38
CA GLY A 330 -10.61 4.75 25.98
C GLY A 330 -9.34 3.91 26.11
N ASP A 331 -9.32 2.67 25.67
CA ASP A 331 -8.09 1.85 25.66
C ASP A 331 -7.20 2.20 24.46
N VAL A 332 -5.90 1.99 24.65
CA VAL A 332 -4.90 1.97 23.58
C VAL A 332 -4.38 0.54 23.44
N VAL A 333 -4.78 -0.15 22.40
CA VAL A 333 -4.28 -1.50 22.09
C VAL A 333 -2.86 -1.39 21.53
N VAL A 334 -1.91 -2.07 22.15
CA VAL A 334 -0.50 -2.10 21.75
C VAL A 334 -0.13 -3.53 21.42
N ILE A 335 0.15 -3.82 20.15
CA ILE A 335 0.71 -5.11 19.72
C ILE A 335 2.16 -4.91 19.33
N ARG A 336 3.06 -5.64 19.95
CA ARG A 336 4.50 -5.58 19.75
C ARG A 336 5.08 -6.92 19.31
N TYR A 337 6.36 -6.93 18.89
CA TYR A 337 7.09 -8.07 18.31
C TYR A 337 6.54 -8.53 16.95
N GLU A 338 5.88 -7.63 16.22
CA GLU A 338 5.35 -7.90 14.88
C GLU A 338 6.08 -7.12 13.78
N GLY A 339 7.14 -6.39 14.16
CA GLY A 339 8.05 -5.71 13.23
C GLY A 339 8.99 -6.67 12.49
N PRO A 340 9.86 -6.15 11.58
CA PRO A 340 10.72 -6.98 10.74
C PRO A 340 11.69 -7.90 11.49
N LYS A 341 12.15 -7.50 12.69
CA LYS A 341 13.06 -8.29 13.54
C LYS A 341 12.31 -9.17 14.54
N GLY A 342 11.23 -8.66 15.13
CA GLY A 342 10.45 -9.35 16.15
C GLY A 342 9.44 -10.32 15.58
N GLY A 343 8.80 -9.98 14.46
CA GLY A 343 7.71 -10.73 13.83
C GLY A 343 8.10 -11.43 12.52
N PRO A 344 7.46 -12.56 12.20
CA PRO A 344 7.75 -13.30 10.98
C PRO A 344 7.17 -12.62 9.73
N GLY A 345 7.85 -11.64 9.20
CA GLY A 345 7.50 -10.97 7.95
C GLY A 345 6.60 -9.74 8.12
N MET A 346 6.56 -9.14 9.29
CA MET A 346 5.84 -7.91 9.58
C MET A 346 4.36 -7.98 9.18
N ARG A 347 3.55 -8.63 10.01
CA ARG A 347 2.12 -8.90 9.73
C ARG A 347 1.29 -7.63 9.55
N GLU A 348 0.21 -7.75 8.79
CA GLU A 348 -0.82 -6.72 8.67
C GLU A 348 -1.92 -6.94 9.70
N MET A 349 -2.17 -5.95 10.54
CA MET A 349 -3.18 -6.00 11.61
C MET A 349 -4.60 -5.75 11.04
N LEU A 350 -5.09 -6.62 10.14
CA LEU A 350 -6.43 -6.49 9.59
C LEU A 350 -7.50 -7.06 10.52
N LYS A 351 -7.33 -8.29 10.98
CA LYS A 351 -8.32 -8.98 11.81
C LYS A 351 -8.64 -8.21 13.10
N PRO A 352 -7.63 -7.85 13.94
CA PRO A 352 -7.91 -7.14 15.19
C PRO A 352 -8.51 -5.75 14.97
N THR A 353 -8.06 -5.00 13.95
CA THR A 353 -8.61 -3.67 13.67
C THR A 353 -10.03 -3.72 13.13
N SER A 354 -10.34 -4.66 12.23
CA SER A 354 -11.70 -4.86 11.73
C SER A 354 -12.64 -5.37 12.81
N ALA A 355 -12.17 -6.24 13.72
CA ALA A 355 -12.97 -6.69 14.86
C ALA A 355 -13.34 -5.53 15.80
N ILE A 356 -12.40 -4.61 16.09
CA ILE A 356 -12.67 -3.38 16.86
C ILE A 356 -13.72 -2.51 16.14
N MET A 357 -13.61 -2.36 14.82
CA MET A 357 -14.60 -1.62 14.02
C MET A 357 -15.99 -2.28 14.11
N GLY A 358 -16.06 -3.60 13.88
CA GLY A 358 -17.32 -4.36 13.96
C GLY A 358 -17.95 -4.32 15.36
N GLN A 359 -17.15 -4.19 16.43
CA GLN A 359 -17.64 -3.99 17.80
C GLN A 359 -18.12 -2.56 18.06
N GLY A 360 -18.00 -1.62 17.11
CA GLY A 360 -18.38 -0.21 17.28
C GLY A 360 -17.44 0.58 18.19
N LEU A 361 -16.17 0.15 18.27
CA LEU A 361 -15.12 0.80 19.07
C LEU A 361 -14.10 1.55 18.21
N GLY A 362 -14.27 1.64 16.91
CA GLY A 362 -13.27 2.14 15.96
C GLY A 362 -12.85 3.60 16.15
N ASP A 363 -13.76 4.44 16.65
CA ASP A 363 -13.51 5.85 17.01
C ASP A 363 -13.20 6.06 18.52
N LYS A 364 -13.24 4.99 19.32
CA LYS A 364 -13.15 5.02 20.78
C LYS A 364 -11.92 4.33 21.34
N VAL A 365 -11.17 3.64 20.50
CA VAL A 365 -9.95 2.88 20.82
C VAL A 365 -8.86 3.28 19.87
N ALA A 366 -7.64 3.50 20.37
CA ALA A 366 -6.47 3.63 19.53
C ALA A 366 -5.73 2.30 19.42
N PHE A 367 -5.07 2.09 18.27
CA PHE A 367 -4.32 0.87 18.00
C PHE A 367 -2.92 1.22 17.52
N ILE A 368 -1.88 0.74 18.19
CA ILE A 368 -0.48 0.99 17.83
C ILE A 368 0.32 -0.30 17.75
N THR A 369 1.29 -0.37 16.81
CA THR A 369 2.11 -1.55 16.60
C THR A 369 3.46 -1.22 15.94
N ASP A 370 4.49 -2.01 16.23
CA ASP A 370 5.73 -2.08 15.47
C ASP A 370 5.60 -2.90 14.18
N GLY A 371 4.50 -3.64 14.03
CA GLY A 371 4.05 -4.22 12.78
C GLY A 371 3.44 -3.17 11.83
N ARG A 372 2.51 -3.58 11.00
CA ARG A 372 1.82 -2.70 10.04
C ARG A 372 0.33 -2.98 9.98
N PHE A 373 -0.41 -2.02 9.45
CA PHE A 373 -1.83 -2.17 9.21
C PHE A 373 -2.12 -2.54 7.77
N SER A 374 -3.25 -3.22 7.55
CA SER A 374 -3.81 -3.41 6.22
C SER A 374 -4.19 -2.08 5.58
N GLY A 375 -4.12 -2.01 4.25
CA GLY A 375 -4.61 -0.85 3.50
C GLY A 375 -6.10 -0.55 3.73
N GLY A 376 -6.90 -1.55 4.13
CA GLY A 376 -8.32 -1.40 4.48
C GLY A 376 -8.58 -0.86 5.88
N THR A 377 -7.56 -0.73 6.72
CA THR A 377 -7.72 -0.27 8.11
C THR A 377 -8.01 1.23 8.18
N HIS A 378 -8.90 1.62 9.08
CA HIS A 378 -9.24 2.99 9.44
C HIS A 378 -9.40 3.12 10.97
N GLY A 379 -9.56 4.35 11.50
CA GLY A 379 -9.56 4.65 12.94
C GLY A 379 -8.21 5.19 13.43
N PHE A 380 -8.07 5.33 14.76
CA PHE A 380 -6.82 5.80 15.40
C PHE A 380 -5.72 4.73 15.31
N VAL A 381 -5.06 4.61 14.18
CA VAL A 381 -4.03 3.58 13.95
C VAL A 381 -2.66 4.19 13.67
N VAL A 382 -1.62 3.71 14.39
CA VAL A 382 -0.23 4.10 14.20
C VAL A 382 0.62 2.82 14.10
N GLY A 383 1.17 2.55 12.94
CA GLY A 383 2.02 1.41 12.66
C GLY A 383 3.47 1.79 12.36
N HIS A 384 4.27 0.79 12.02
CA HIS A 384 5.68 0.96 11.68
C HIS A 384 6.48 1.67 12.78
N ILE A 385 6.11 1.49 14.06
CA ILE A 385 6.81 2.11 15.19
C ILE A 385 8.25 1.63 15.19
N SER A 386 9.19 2.58 15.13
CA SER A 386 10.62 2.30 15.11
C SER A 386 11.36 3.10 16.20
N PRO A 387 12.34 2.46 16.90
CA PRO A 387 12.78 1.07 16.75
C PRO A 387 11.70 0.06 17.18
N GLU A 388 11.64 -1.06 16.44
CA GLU A 388 10.70 -2.14 16.75
C GLU A 388 11.09 -2.93 18.01
N ALA A 389 10.12 -3.53 18.68
CA ALA A 389 10.38 -4.48 19.74
C ALA A 389 10.87 -5.82 19.17
N TYR A 390 11.91 -6.39 19.75
CA TYR A 390 12.39 -7.74 19.43
C TYR A 390 13.01 -8.40 20.65
N ALA A 391 12.92 -9.75 20.71
CA ALA A 391 13.51 -10.49 21.79
C ALA A 391 15.05 -10.43 21.68
N VAL A 392 15.70 -9.85 22.67
CA VAL A 392 17.15 -9.86 22.80
C VAL A 392 17.56 -11.21 23.35
N SER A 393 18.50 -11.92 22.67
CA SER A 393 19.01 -13.16 23.21
C SER A 393 19.75 -12.91 24.55
N TYR A 394 19.66 -13.87 25.47
CA TYR A 394 20.28 -13.77 26.81
C TYR A 394 21.78 -13.41 26.78
N THR A 395 22.48 -13.76 25.70
CA THR A 395 23.88 -13.39 25.49
C THR A 395 24.10 -11.90 25.29
N HIS A 396 23.14 -11.18 24.73
CA HIS A 396 23.19 -9.72 24.56
C HIS A 396 22.89 -8.98 25.87
N LEU A 397 21.97 -9.49 26.69
CA LEU A 397 21.69 -8.91 28.00
C LEU A 397 22.93 -8.94 28.93
N ARG A 398 23.71 -10.03 28.92
CA ARG A 398 24.97 -10.12 29.67
C ARG A 398 26.05 -9.15 29.19
N ALA A 399 26.11 -8.88 27.89
CA ALA A 399 27.09 -7.93 27.36
C ALA A 399 26.78 -6.48 27.77
N HIS A 400 25.51 -6.14 27.98
CA HIS A 400 25.11 -4.81 28.46
C HIS A 400 25.27 -4.66 29.97
N GLU A 401 25.06 -5.71 30.76
CA GLU A 401 25.24 -5.69 32.21
C GLU A 401 26.75 -5.58 32.61
N THR A 402 27.68 -6.02 31.78
CA THR A 402 29.10 -5.91 32.01
C THR A 402 29.74 -4.55 31.61
N MET A 403 28.93 -3.63 31.08
CA MET A 403 29.39 -2.27 30.74
C MET A 403 28.93 -1.19 31.74
N VAL A 404 28.44 -1.56 32.91
CA VAL A 404 27.98 -0.67 33.97
C VAL A 404 28.77 -0.90 35.28
N ASP A 405 30.03 -1.19 35.19
CA ASP A 405 30.98 -1.11 36.33
C ASP A 405 32.09 -0.11 36.05
#